data_0eecc905ed5f1757816270593acf3bd4
#
_entry.id   0eecc905ed5f1757816270593acf3bd4
#
_cell.length_a   1.000
_cell.length_b   1.000
_cell.length_c   1.000
_cell.angle_alpha   90.00
_cell.angle_beta   90.00
_cell.angle_gamma   90.00
#
_symmetry.space_group_name_H-M   'P 1'
#
loop_
_entity.id
_entity.type
_entity.pdbx_description
1 polymer ?
#
loop_
_entity_poly.entity_id
_entity_poly.type
_entity_poly.pdbx_seq_one_letter_code
_entity_poly.pdbx_strand_id
1 'polypeptide(L)'
;MDNKTITLWTRQVPQVWHTLAEHGTYHCKEEFIRQKNDTISDYYLELYRWYTREARKYLPISEDTPYPIWLSLDEEMMLQPAENTVILKLEIPVEKVLLCNYDAWGYRVNYWYVPVNKADEEKHRREMAMYGIHSDDELINTHKGNFYPQLRSKIQRSWSRVFTQMNVSNDMLVATTWELRKEWVKEVRFYEAVDSTDG
;
A
#
# COMPACT_ATOMS: atom_id res chain seq x y z
N MET A 1 -22.89 -5.55 19.90
CA MET A 1 -22.56 -4.79 18.67
C MET A 1 -22.09 -5.83 17.68
N ASP A 2 -22.79 -5.99 16.54
CA ASP A 2 -22.32 -6.92 15.50
C ASP A 2 -20.97 -6.41 14.97
N ASN A 3 -19.91 -7.10 15.35
CA ASN A 3 -18.57 -6.82 14.81
C ASN A 3 -18.55 -7.25 13.33
N LYS A 4 -18.88 -6.31 12.46
CA LYS A 4 -18.85 -6.55 11.01
C LYS A 4 -17.40 -6.83 10.60
N THR A 5 -17.18 -7.99 9.98
CA THR A 5 -15.86 -8.38 9.44
C THR A 5 -15.87 -8.31 7.92
N ILE A 6 -14.69 -8.24 7.35
CA ILE A 6 -14.44 -8.32 5.91
C ILE A 6 -13.43 -9.44 5.64
N THR A 7 -13.71 -10.23 4.60
CA THR A 7 -12.79 -11.28 4.15
C THR A 7 -11.73 -10.68 3.24
N LEU A 8 -10.47 -10.94 3.54
CA LEU A 8 -9.31 -10.39 2.83
C LEU A 8 -8.22 -11.45 2.67
N TRP A 9 -7.35 -11.27 1.68
CA TRP A 9 -6.25 -12.17 1.39
C TRP A 9 -4.92 -11.42 1.38
N THR A 10 -3.86 -12.08 1.82
CA THR A 10 -2.51 -11.55 1.71
C THR A 10 -1.48 -12.66 1.43
N ARG A 11 -0.55 -12.37 0.51
CA ARG A 11 0.63 -13.21 0.28
C ARG A 11 1.79 -12.69 1.11
N GLN A 12 2.37 -13.55 1.92
CA GLN A 12 3.46 -13.24 2.84
C GLN A 12 4.59 -14.25 2.72
N VAL A 13 5.73 -13.97 3.35
CA VAL A 13 6.76 -14.98 3.58
C VAL A 13 6.34 -15.90 4.74
N PRO A 14 6.73 -17.19 4.77
CA PRO A 14 6.32 -18.14 5.80
C PRO A 14 6.60 -17.68 7.23
N GLN A 15 7.68 -16.90 7.42
CA GLN A 15 8.06 -16.33 8.71
C GLN A 15 6.96 -15.47 9.34
N VAL A 16 6.15 -14.79 8.53
CA VAL A 16 5.00 -14.00 9.01
C VAL A 16 3.98 -14.91 9.70
N TRP A 17 3.66 -16.05 9.07
CA TRP A 17 2.75 -17.02 9.68
C TRP A 17 3.33 -17.67 10.93
N HIS A 18 4.61 -18.04 10.92
CA HIS A 18 5.25 -18.63 12.09
C HIS A 18 5.22 -17.65 13.29
N THR A 19 5.58 -16.39 13.06
CA THR A 19 5.50 -15.33 14.09
C THR A 19 4.07 -15.15 14.60
N LEU A 20 3.09 -15.13 13.69
CA LEU A 20 1.68 -14.98 14.04
C LEU A 20 1.15 -16.19 14.83
N ALA A 21 1.53 -17.41 14.44
CA ALA A 21 1.14 -18.65 15.10
C ALA A 21 1.70 -18.76 16.51
N GLU A 22 2.95 -18.30 16.73
CA GLU A 22 3.65 -18.34 18.01
C GLU A 22 3.20 -17.22 18.96
N HIS A 23 3.13 -15.97 18.46
CA HIS A 23 2.92 -14.79 19.30
C HIS A 23 1.48 -14.27 19.27
N GLY A 24 0.62 -14.81 18.41
CA GLY A 24 -0.78 -14.39 18.28
C GLY A 24 -1.00 -13.10 17.51
N THR A 25 0.02 -12.27 17.34
CA THR A 25 -0.04 -10.98 16.65
C THR A 25 1.22 -10.76 15.80
N TYR A 26 1.05 -10.12 14.64
CA TYR A 26 2.15 -9.72 13.77
C TYR A 26 1.98 -8.27 13.33
N HIS A 27 3.08 -7.53 13.33
CA HIS A 27 3.22 -6.18 12.76
C HIS A 27 4.33 -6.19 11.72
N CYS A 28 4.13 -5.44 10.62
CA CYS A 28 5.14 -5.35 9.57
C CYS A 28 6.41 -4.67 10.11
N LYS A 29 7.56 -5.32 9.91
CA LYS A 29 8.86 -4.84 10.36
C LYS A 29 9.69 -4.30 9.20
N GLU A 30 10.53 -3.31 9.48
CA GLU A 30 11.43 -2.67 8.50
C GLU A 30 12.34 -3.70 7.80
N GLU A 31 12.84 -4.68 8.54
CA GLU A 31 13.75 -5.72 8.02
C GLU A 31 13.15 -6.48 6.82
N PHE A 32 11.84 -6.79 6.86
CA PHE A 32 11.16 -7.47 5.75
C PHE A 32 10.98 -6.56 4.54
N ILE A 33 10.75 -5.26 4.75
CA ILE A 33 10.66 -4.29 3.66
C ILE A 33 12.01 -4.13 3.00
N ARG A 34 13.10 -4.08 3.77
CA ARG A 34 14.47 -4.01 3.26
C ARG A 34 14.84 -5.26 2.47
N GLN A 35 14.53 -6.44 3.00
CA GLN A 35 14.81 -7.70 2.32
C GLN A 35 14.05 -7.83 0.99
N LYS A 36 12.79 -7.36 0.96
CA LYS A 36 11.93 -7.46 -0.24
C LYS A 36 12.34 -6.47 -1.34
N ASN A 37 12.80 -5.27 -0.98
CA ASN A 37 13.00 -4.16 -1.93
C ASN A 37 14.47 -3.82 -2.19
N ASP A 38 15.41 -4.48 -1.50
CA ASP A 38 16.85 -4.35 -1.68
C ASP A 38 17.31 -2.88 -1.87
N THR A 39 17.86 -2.53 -3.01
CA THR A 39 18.44 -1.21 -3.31
C THR A 39 17.45 -0.04 -3.26
N ILE A 40 16.15 -0.30 -3.42
CA ILE A 40 15.08 0.72 -3.37
C ILE A 40 14.31 0.71 -2.04
N SER A 41 14.82 0.00 -1.04
CA SER A 41 14.15 -0.16 0.25
C SER A 41 13.91 1.16 0.99
N ASP A 42 14.87 2.08 1.01
CA ASP A 42 14.72 3.38 1.69
C ASP A 42 13.59 4.20 1.07
N TYR A 43 13.41 4.13 -0.23
CA TYR A 43 12.31 4.74 -0.95
C TYR A 43 10.95 4.18 -0.49
N TYR A 44 10.80 2.84 -0.44
CA TYR A 44 9.56 2.22 0.03
C TYR A 44 9.30 2.45 1.52
N LEU A 45 10.32 2.53 2.35
CA LEU A 45 10.18 2.88 3.76
C LEU A 45 9.63 4.30 3.94
N GLU A 46 10.11 5.27 3.14
CA GLU A 46 9.57 6.63 3.13
C GLU A 46 8.10 6.65 2.68
N LEU A 47 7.77 5.95 1.59
CA LEU A 47 6.41 5.81 1.07
C LEU A 47 5.45 5.24 2.12
N TYR A 48 5.83 4.15 2.80
CA TYR A 48 4.99 3.49 3.79
C TYR A 48 4.84 4.32 5.07
N ARG A 49 5.88 5.04 5.50
CA ARG A 49 5.78 6.00 6.61
C ARG A 49 4.84 7.16 6.26
N TRP A 50 4.94 7.68 5.04
CA TRP A 50 3.99 8.69 4.56
C TRP A 50 2.56 8.13 4.55
N TYR A 51 2.36 6.93 3.99
CA TYR A 51 1.07 6.28 3.92
C TYR A 51 0.44 6.11 5.31
N THR A 52 1.19 5.58 6.27
CA THR A 52 0.73 5.37 7.65
C THR A 52 0.41 6.69 8.35
N ARG A 53 1.23 7.73 8.16
CA ARG A 53 0.95 9.06 8.72
C ARG A 53 -0.37 9.65 8.19
N GLU A 54 -0.64 9.50 6.89
CA GLU A 54 -1.90 9.95 6.31
C GLU A 54 -3.08 9.07 6.77
N ALA A 55 -2.89 7.75 6.84
CA ALA A 55 -3.91 6.80 7.29
C ALA A 55 -4.39 7.02 8.74
N ARG A 56 -3.54 7.58 9.61
CA ARG A 56 -3.90 7.94 10.98
C ARG A 56 -5.02 8.97 11.08
N LYS A 57 -5.34 9.66 10.01
CA LYS A 57 -6.51 10.56 9.92
C LYS A 57 -7.85 9.78 9.87
N TYR A 58 -7.79 8.51 9.53
CA TYR A 58 -8.95 7.64 9.29
C TYR A 58 -9.07 6.49 10.28
N LEU A 59 -7.94 5.98 10.78
CA LEU A 59 -7.87 4.87 11.71
C LEU A 59 -6.94 5.16 12.90
N PRO A 60 -7.24 4.63 14.10
CA PRO A 60 -6.34 4.66 15.24
C PRO A 60 -5.18 3.67 15.01
N ILE A 61 -4.04 4.15 14.51
CA ILE A 61 -2.83 3.37 14.24
C ILE A 61 -1.77 3.73 15.27
N SER A 62 -1.20 2.73 15.97
CA SER A 62 -0.12 2.93 16.94
C SER A 62 1.11 3.59 16.31
N GLU A 63 1.81 4.41 17.09
CA GLU A 63 3.07 5.01 16.67
C GLU A 63 4.16 3.96 16.39
N ASP A 64 4.10 2.82 17.07
CA ASP A 64 5.07 1.72 16.94
C ASP A 64 4.83 0.84 15.69
N THR A 65 3.77 1.12 14.92
CA THR A 65 3.44 0.35 13.70
C THR A 65 3.49 1.25 12.45
N PRO A 66 4.69 1.64 11.99
CA PRO A 66 4.85 2.61 10.92
C PRO A 66 4.58 2.08 9.50
N TYR A 67 4.35 0.78 9.34
CA TYR A 67 4.25 0.14 8.02
C TYR A 67 2.94 -0.61 7.84
N PRO A 68 2.23 -0.39 6.71
CA PRO A 68 1.00 -1.11 6.41
C PRO A 68 1.27 -2.55 5.96
N ILE A 69 0.30 -3.43 6.20
CA ILE A 69 0.20 -4.75 5.60
C ILE A 69 -0.86 -4.66 4.51
N TRP A 70 -0.50 -5.01 3.28
CA TRP A 70 -1.36 -4.95 2.11
C TRP A 70 -2.19 -6.22 1.96
N LEU A 71 -3.47 -6.03 1.63
CA LEU A 71 -4.46 -7.10 1.54
C LEU A 71 -5.30 -6.91 0.28
N SER A 72 -5.67 -8.01 -0.36
CA SER A 72 -6.61 -8.01 -1.47
C SER A 72 -8.05 -8.20 -0.99
N LEU A 73 -8.98 -7.54 -1.65
CA LEU A 73 -10.42 -7.67 -1.43
C LEU A 73 -11.00 -8.92 -2.10
N ASP A 74 -10.27 -9.48 -3.07
CA ASP A 74 -10.66 -10.65 -3.83
C ASP A 74 -9.48 -11.61 -3.95
N GLU A 75 -9.77 -12.91 -3.93
CA GLU A 75 -8.77 -13.95 -4.07
C GLU A 75 -8.14 -13.96 -5.46
N GLU A 76 -8.94 -13.69 -6.51
CA GLU A 76 -8.46 -13.65 -7.89
C GLU A 76 -7.54 -12.46 -8.17
N MET A 77 -7.73 -11.36 -7.42
CA MET A 77 -6.94 -10.12 -7.55
C MET A 77 -5.72 -10.07 -6.64
N MET A 78 -5.52 -11.07 -5.79
CA MET A 78 -4.33 -11.11 -4.93
C MET A 78 -3.06 -11.41 -5.74
N LEU A 79 -1.90 -11.09 -5.16
CA LEU A 79 -0.62 -11.49 -5.73
C LEU A 79 -0.57 -13.02 -5.93
N GLN A 80 -0.22 -13.45 -7.14
CA GLN A 80 -0.11 -14.88 -7.47
C GLN A 80 0.81 -15.61 -6.50
N PRO A 81 0.52 -16.88 -6.19
CA PRO A 81 1.42 -17.72 -5.41
C PRO A 81 2.83 -17.71 -6.00
N ALA A 82 3.83 -17.71 -5.14
CA ALA A 82 5.23 -17.83 -5.51
C ALA A 82 5.93 -18.79 -4.55
N GLU A 83 7.03 -19.35 -4.97
CA GLU A 83 7.84 -20.23 -4.12
C GLU A 83 8.23 -19.54 -2.82
N ASN A 84 8.27 -20.30 -1.73
CA ASN A 84 8.56 -19.82 -0.39
C ASN A 84 7.62 -18.68 0.07
N THR A 85 6.35 -18.78 -0.28
CA THR A 85 5.32 -17.86 0.22
C THR A 85 4.18 -18.60 0.92
N VAL A 86 3.43 -17.85 1.71
CA VAL A 86 2.19 -18.30 2.34
C VAL A 86 1.07 -17.33 1.99
N ILE A 87 -0.09 -17.87 1.65
CA ILE A 87 -1.32 -17.09 1.49
C ILE A 87 -2.14 -17.27 2.75
N LEU A 88 -2.55 -16.15 3.32
CA LEU A 88 -3.46 -16.07 4.45
C LEU A 88 -4.81 -15.53 3.99
N LYS A 89 -5.89 -16.27 4.24
CA LYS A 89 -7.27 -15.80 4.18
C LYS A 89 -7.67 -15.34 5.57
N LEU A 90 -8.19 -14.13 5.66
CA LEU A 90 -8.43 -13.43 6.93
C LEU A 90 -9.86 -12.93 6.99
N GLU A 91 -10.47 -12.95 8.17
CA GLU A 91 -11.67 -12.19 8.51
C GLU A 91 -11.31 -11.10 9.52
N ILE A 92 -11.20 -9.87 9.05
CA ILE A 92 -10.74 -8.73 9.82
C ILE A 92 -11.92 -7.83 10.18
N PRO A 93 -12.03 -7.32 11.42
CA PRO A 93 -13.00 -6.29 11.77
C PRO A 93 -12.84 -5.07 10.87
N VAL A 94 -13.97 -4.55 10.32
CA VAL A 94 -13.92 -3.47 9.32
C VAL A 94 -13.26 -2.20 9.85
N GLU A 95 -13.35 -1.95 11.16
CA GLU A 95 -12.72 -0.82 11.84
C GLU A 95 -11.18 -0.94 11.97
N LYS A 96 -10.62 -2.09 11.56
CA LYS A 96 -9.16 -2.34 11.51
C LYS A 96 -8.60 -2.26 10.10
N VAL A 97 -9.45 -1.96 9.11
CA VAL A 97 -9.10 -1.98 7.70
C VAL A 97 -9.31 -0.60 7.09
N LEU A 98 -8.32 -0.15 6.33
CA LEU A 98 -8.42 1.05 5.50
C LEU A 98 -8.33 0.66 4.03
N LEU A 99 -9.35 1.03 3.27
CA LEU A 99 -9.30 0.89 1.81
C LEU A 99 -8.51 2.01 1.18
N CYS A 100 -7.84 1.73 0.08
CA CYS A 100 -7.23 2.75 -0.75
C CYS A 100 -7.41 2.45 -2.24
N ASN A 101 -7.42 3.51 -3.04
CA ASN A 101 -7.43 3.42 -4.48
C ASN A 101 -6.03 3.05 -4.97
N TYR A 102 -5.91 1.90 -5.65
CA TYR A 102 -4.63 1.34 -6.09
C TYR A 102 -3.97 2.17 -7.19
N ASP A 103 -4.75 2.73 -8.12
CA ASP A 103 -4.22 3.62 -9.16
C ASP A 103 -3.69 4.91 -8.55
N ALA A 104 -4.47 5.53 -7.65
CA ALA A 104 -4.03 6.73 -6.96
C ALA A 104 -2.76 6.46 -6.12
N TRP A 105 -2.62 5.25 -5.55
CA TRP A 105 -1.39 4.82 -4.90
C TRP A 105 -0.23 4.73 -5.90
N GLY A 106 -0.45 4.19 -7.10
CA GLY A 106 0.53 4.17 -8.18
C GLY A 106 1.02 5.58 -8.56
N TYR A 107 0.12 6.55 -8.64
CA TYR A 107 0.49 7.97 -8.84
C TYR A 107 1.38 8.49 -7.70
N ARG A 108 1.04 8.20 -6.44
CA ARG A 108 1.85 8.60 -5.29
C ARG A 108 3.24 7.95 -5.31
N VAL A 109 3.33 6.68 -5.65
CA VAL A 109 4.61 5.95 -5.77
C VAL A 109 5.52 6.59 -6.81
N ASN A 110 4.98 7.12 -7.89
CA ASN A 110 5.75 7.80 -8.93
C ASN A 110 5.91 9.32 -8.69
N TYR A 111 5.50 9.85 -7.52
CA TYR A 111 5.48 11.28 -7.22
C TYR A 111 4.62 12.14 -8.14
N TRP A 112 3.65 11.52 -8.82
CA TRP A 112 2.75 12.20 -9.73
C TRP A 112 1.58 12.86 -9.01
N TYR A 113 0.99 13.85 -9.66
CA TYR A 113 -0.26 14.45 -9.26
C TYR A 113 -1.39 13.44 -9.37
N VAL A 114 -2.16 13.26 -8.31
CA VAL A 114 -3.37 12.40 -8.31
C VAL A 114 -4.55 13.25 -8.77
N PRO A 115 -5.05 13.09 -10.02
CA PRO A 115 -6.15 13.91 -10.52
C PRO A 115 -7.49 13.47 -9.92
N VAL A 116 -8.45 14.40 -9.82
CA VAL A 116 -9.83 14.08 -9.41
C VAL A 116 -10.60 13.40 -10.56
N ASN A 117 -10.30 13.83 -11.79
CA ASN A 117 -10.88 13.33 -13.03
C ASN A 117 -10.01 13.74 -14.20
N LYS A 118 -10.37 13.27 -15.41
CA LYS A 118 -9.61 13.55 -16.63
C LYS A 118 -9.47 15.05 -16.95
N ALA A 119 -10.49 15.86 -16.69
CA ALA A 119 -10.43 17.30 -16.93
C ALA A 119 -9.43 18.00 -15.97
N ASP A 120 -9.36 17.55 -14.72
CA ASP A 120 -8.38 18.02 -13.71
C ASP A 120 -6.95 17.62 -14.11
N GLU A 121 -6.76 16.39 -14.60
CA GLU A 121 -5.49 15.90 -15.12
C GLU A 121 -4.99 16.75 -16.30
N GLU A 122 -5.86 17.01 -17.29
CA GLU A 122 -5.52 17.82 -18.43
C GLU A 122 -5.21 19.28 -18.05
N LYS A 123 -5.93 19.82 -17.05
CA LYS A 123 -5.65 21.16 -16.50
C LYS A 123 -4.28 21.19 -15.85
N HIS A 124 -3.96 20.18 -15.03
CA HIS A 124 -2.65 20.10 -14.39
C HIS A 124 -1.53 19.99 -15.41
N ARG A 125 -1.67 19.12 -16.42
CA ARG A 125 -0.68 18.94 -17.48
C ARG A 125 -0.43 20.23 -18.27
N ARG A 126 -1.49 21.01 -18.59
CA ARG A 126 -1.34 22.31 -19.25
C ARG A 126 -0.61 23.31 -18.36
N GLU A 127 -0.94 23.35 -17.07
CA GLU A 127 -0.26 24.21 -16.11
C GLU A 127 1.24 23.89 -16.04
N MET A 128 1.62 22.61 -15.95
CA MET A 128 3.02 22.18 -15.98
C MET A 128 3.73 22.60 -17.28
N ALA A 129 3.09 22.40 -18.43
CA ALA A 129 3.63 22.76 -19.74
C ALA A 129 3.91 24.27 -19.88
N MET A 130 3.06 25.12 -19.30
CA MET A 130 3.27 26.59 -19.30
C MET A 130 4.59 27.02 -18.64
N TYR A 131 5.09 26.21 -17.71
CA TYR A 131 6.37 26.45 -17.01
C TYR A 131 7.53 25.61 -17.58
N GLY A 132 7.32 24.90 -18.69
CA GLY A 132 8.34 24.02 -19.28
C GLY A 132 8.72 22.84 -18.39
N ILE A 133 7.78 22.39 -17.55
CA ILE A 133 7.96 21.23 -16.67
C ILE A 133 7.34 20.02 -17.35
N HIS A 134 8.12 18.96 -17.52
CA HIS A 134 7.71 17.78 -18.30
C HIS A 134 7.18 16.65 -17.43
N SER A 135 7.57 16.61 -16.15
CA SER A 135 7.15 15.56 -15.22
C SER A 135 7.00 16.10 -13.79
N ASP A 136 6.01 15.58 -13.06
CA ASP A 136 5.72 15.99 -11.67
C ASP A 136 6.88 15.66 -10.72
N ASP A 137 7.55 14.53 -10.95
CA ASP A 137 8.68 14.08 -10.12
C ASP A 137 9.87 15.05 -10.18
N GLU A 138 10.04 15.81 -11.26
CA GLU A 138 11.05 16.87 -11.31
C GLU A 138 10.85 17.92 -10.19
N LEU A 139 9.58 18.22 -9.85
CA LEU A 139 9.25 19.17 -8.78
C LEU A 139 9.43 18.58 -7.38
N ILE A 140 9.43 17.27 -7.25
CA ILE A 140 9.56 16.59 -5.96
C ILE A 140 11.02 16.25 -5.67
N ASN A 141 11.73 15.70 -6.64
CA ASN A 141 13.04 15.08 -6.48
C ASN A 141 14.22 15.98 -6.88
N THR A 142 13.96 17.17 -7.45
CA THR A 142 15.01 18.07 -7.89
C THR A 142 14.88 19.47 -7.29
N HIS A 143 15.92 20.29 -7.45
CA HIS A 143 15.90 21.71 -7.04
C HIS A 143 14.84 22.55 -7.76
N LYS A 144 14.30 22.06 -8.89
CA LYS A 144 13.27 22.73 -9.69
C LYS A 144 12.04 23.03 -8.85
N GLY A 145 11.65 22.14 -7.92
CA GLY A 145 10.56 22.36 -6.99
C GLY A 145 10.69 23.57 -6.09
N ASN A 146 11.91 24.07 -5.84
CA ASN A 146 12.14 25.25 -5.05
C ASN A 146 11.73 26.55 -5.78
N PHE A 147 11.76 26.52 -7.12
CA PHE A 147 11.33 27.64 -7.97
C PHE A 147 9.81 27.63 -8.19
N TYR A 148 9.14 26.50 -7.98
CA TYR A 148 7.69 26.33 -8.16
C TYR A 148 7.02 25.71 -6.92
N PRO A 149 7.13 26.35 -5.74
CA PRO A 149 6.67 25.76 -4.48
C PRO A 149 5.16 25.53 -4.44
N GLN A 150 4.37 26.32 -5.19
CA GLN A 150 2.92 26.14 -5.25
C GLN A 150 2.53 24.88 -6.04
N LEU A 151 3.19 24.61 -7.18
CA LEU A 151 2.98 23.40 -7.97
C LEU A 151 3.41 22.17 -7.18
N ARG A 152 4.61 22.22 -6.57
CA ARG A 152 5.07 21.14 -5.67
C ARG A 152 4.07 20.85 -4.57
N SER A 153 3.58 21.88 -3.88
CA SER A 153 2.56 21.71 -2.83
C SER A 153 1.23 21.18 -3.37
N LYS A 154 0.82 21.59 -4.58
CA LYS A 154 -0.38 21.07 -5.25
C LYS A 154 -0.27 19.58 -5.48
N ILE A 155 0.87 19.09 -6.02
CA ILE A 155 1.13 17.67 -6.24
C ILE A 155 1.07 16.92 -4.89
N GLN A 156 1.82 17.38 -3.89
CA GLN A 156 1.88 16.73 -2.58
C GLN A 156 0.50 16.65 -1.88
N ARG A 157 -0.31 17.71 -1.96
CA ARG A 157 -1.68 17.70 -1.40
C ARG A 157 -2.61 16.74 -2.12
N SER A 158 -2.40 16.50 -3.41
CA SER A 158 -3.24 15.59 -4.19
C SER A 158 -3.11 14.12 -3.72
N TRP A 159 -1.99 13.76 -3.11
CA TRP A 159 -1.71 12.38 -2.70
C TRP A 159 -2.69 11.84 -1.65
N SER A 160 -3.27 12.69 -0.80
CA SER A 160 -4.31 12.25 0.15
C SER A 160 -5.54 11.65 -0.52
N ARG A 161 -5.72 11.87 -1.82
CA ARG A 161 -6.80 11.28 -2.62
C ARG A 161 -6.73 9.77 -2.74
N VAL A 162 -5.58 9.16 -2.42
CA VAL A 162 -5.41 7.70 -2.26
C VAL A 162 -6.49 7.11 -1.35
N PHE A 163 -6.92 7.85 -0.33
CA PHE A 163 -7.91 7.41 0.66
C PHE A 163 -9.33 7.94 0.41
N THR A 164 -9.54 8.81 -0.55
CA THR A 164 -10.83 9.50 -0.74
C THR A 164 -11.47 9.27 -2.11
N GLN A 165 -10.70 8.80 -3.11
CA GLN A 165 -11.21 8.47 -4.43
C GLN A 165 -11.68 7.01 -4.48
N MET A 166 -12.78 6.71 -3.77
CA MET A 166 -13.31 5.35 -3.63
C MET A 166 -14.44 5.01 -4.60
N ASN A 167 -14.84 5.95 -5.47
CA ASN A 167 -15.85 5.71 -6.50
C ASN A 167 -15.23 5.06 -7.75
N VAL A 168 -14.66 3.89 -7.55
CA VAL A 168 -14.01 3.05 -8.56
C VAL A 168 -14.50 1.62 -8.42
N SER A 169 -14.23 0.77 -9.42
CA SER A 169 -14.53 -0.66 -9.33
C SER A 169 -13.68 -1.36 -8.25
N ASN A 170 -14.18 -2.47 -7.70
CA ASN A 170 -13.54 -3.17 -6.59
C ASN A 170 -12.12 -3.67 -6.92
N ASP A 171 -11.86 -4.01 -8.19
CA ASP A 171 -10.54 -4.39 -8.69
C ASP A 171 -9.48 -3.29 -8.62
N MET A 172 -9.94 -2.04 -8.49
CA MET A 172 -9.07 -0.87 -8.28
C MET A 172 -8.89 -0.51 -6.80
N LEU A 173 -9.46 -1.28 -5.89
CA LEU A 173 -9.33 -1.08 -4.46
C LEU A 173 -8.43 -2.14 -3.84
N VAL A 174 -7.61 -1.72 -2.90
CA VAL A 174 -6.84 -2.61 -2.02
C VAL A 174 -7.10 -2.22 -0.57
N ALA A 175 -6.93 -3.16 0.31
CA ALA A 175 -7.09 -2.96 1.74
C ALA A 175 -5.72 -2.91 2.43
N THR A 176 -5.64 -2.20 3.54
CA THR A 176 -4.48 -2.18 4.41
C THR A 176 -4.89 -2.31 5.87
N THR A 177 -4.03 -2.97 6.64
CA THR A 177 -4.08 -3.02 8.10
C THR A 177 -2.68 -2.85 8.66
N TRP A 178 -2.54 -2.62 9.97
CA TRP A 178 -1.24 -2.46 10.63
C TRP A 178 -0.92 -3.59 11.60
N GLU A 179 -1.86 -4.49 11.78
CA GLU A 179 -1.68 -5.71 12.56
C GLU A 179 -2.36 -6.90 11.87
N LEU A 180 -1.82 -8.09 12.05
CA LEU A 180 -2.53 -9.34 11.83
C LEU A 180 -2.70 -10.04 13.18
N ARG A 181 -3.83 -10.71 13.37
CA ARG A 181 -4.09 -11.54 14.55
C ARG A 181 -4.38 -12.96 14.14
N LYS A 182 -3.86 -13.91 14.90
CA LYS A 182 -4.06 -15.35 14.67
C LYS A 182 -5.55 -15.71 14.58
N GLU A 183 -6.37 -15.09 15.42
CA GLU A 183 -7.82 -15.31 15.47
C GLU A 183 -8.57 -14.89 14.20
N TRP A 184 -7.97 -13.97 13.39
CA TRP A 184 -8.53 -13.54 12.13
C TRP A 184 -8.24 -14.51 10.98
N VAL A 185 -7.25 -15.40 11.13
CA VAL A 185 -6.85 -16.33 10.08
C VAL A 185 -7.86 -17.45 9.96
N LYS A 186 -8.42 -17.63 8.76
CA LYS A 186 -9.38 -18.69 8.42
C LYS A 186 -8.74 -19.80 7.62
N GLU A 187 -7.73 -19.47 6.83
CA GLU A 187 -7.03 -20.42 5.97
C GLU A 187 -5.56 -20.02 5.80
N VAL A 188 -4.70 -21.03 5.73
CA VAL A 188 -3.25 -20.87 5.50
C VAL A 188 -2.86 -21.84 4.38
N ARG A 189 -2.31 -21.30 3.29
CA ARG A 189 -1.81 -22.10 2.15
C ARG A 189 -0.33 -21.81 1.93
N PHE A 190 0.51 -22.83 2.08
CA PHE A 190 1.94 -22.74 1.81
C PHE A 190 2.24 -23.11 0.36
N TYR A 191 3.21 -22.42 -0.22
CA TYR A 191 3.75 -22.69 -1.55
C TYR A 191 5.26 -22.86 -1.43
N GLU A 192 5.66 -24.14 -1.29
CA GLU A 192 7.07 -24.53 -1.18
C GLU A 192 7.75 -24.50 -2.54
N ALA A 193 9.08 -24.36 -2.55
CA ALA A 193 9.85 -24.54 -3.77
C ALA A 193 9.68 -25.98 -4.27
N VAL A 194 9.43 -26.13 -5.56
CA VAL A 194 9.46 -27.47 -6.17
C VAL A 194 10.92 -27.90 -6.21
N ASP A 195 11.27 -28.91 -5.40
CA ASP A 195 12.59 -29.55 -5.51
C ASP A 195 12.77 -30.07 -6.93
N SER A 196 13.55 -29.36 -7.73
CA SER A 196 13.98 -29.81 -9.05
C SER A 196 15.12 -30.81 -8.94
N THR A 197 14.89 -31.88 -8.15
CA THR A 197 15.78 -33.06 -8.10
C THR A 197 15.03 -34.27 -8.64
N ASP A 198 14.74 -34.25 -9.96
CA ASP A 198 14.54 -35.44 -10.79
C ASP A 198 14.82 -35.03 -12.24
N GLY A 199 16.09 -35.20 -12.63
CA GLY A 199 16.54 -35.03 -14.01
C GLY A 199 17.90 -35.65 -14.22
#